data_e5f2d890f5a9a28e0958defcf5b8ad25
#
_entry.id   e5f2d890f5a9a28e0958defcf5b8ad25
#
_cell.length_a   1.000
_cell.length_b   1.000
_cell.length_c   1.000
_cell.angle_alpha   90.00
_cell.angle_beta   90.00
_cell.angle_gamma   90.00
#
_symmetry.space_group_name_H-M   'P 1'
#
loop_
_entity.id
_entity.type
_entity.pdbx_description
1 polymer ?
#
loop_
_entity_poly.entity_id
_entity_poly.type
_entity_poly.pdbx_seq_one_letter_code
_entity_poly.pdbx_strand_id
1 'polypeptide(L)'
;MKRLTQIFQALLGVVALIFTAIIAFGRLAWRTIRNWWKNRSKWLRRSIVAIFIIVPVGFVALVAYALYEDEYGRDYWDRKLSDNITLHSFSDNKWRVYDKQAGEYTTDKINWLSEVPENDSLAVYALPNKRGYINVNTGRIVIDAEANDYRKAWVFSDGLAAVMKDDKIGFINANNEVVIPFQFDYTDKCRMWEFGYVFHNGYCAMPNADGDLGLIDKSGNWVVEPAYDEIWAPHKSGYRVIVKDNKHGILNADCTVVYPAEYGYISILSDGFVLTKGGKQWQVDFEGNTVQPFMFDGTYYLKYPNGYDSCGDLTYEFADFVKYEVMNSYGIMNRITGEPITPAIYSDINMLSKNLFEVQEYDSYDWYLLDTKGNVVSKK
;
A
#
# COMPACT_ATOMS: atom_id res chain seq x y z
N MET A 1 34.19 -3.18 9.51
CA MET A 1 35.39 -3.70 10.17
C MET A 1 35.13 -4.40 11.51
N LYS A 2 34.49 -3.80 12.52
CA LYS A 2 34.23 -4.47 13.84
C LYS A 2 33.46 -5.80 13.75
N ARG A 3 32.42 -5.90 12.93
CA ARG A 3 31.67 -7.17 12.72
C ARG A 3 32.48 -8.25 12.03
N LEU A 4 33.26 -7.91 11.00
CA LEU A 4 34.16 -8.86 10.33
C LEU A 4 35.18 -9.44 11.31
N THR A 5 35.72 -8.63 12.21
CA THR A 5 36.66 -9.07 13.26
C THR A 5 35.96 -10.02 14.25
N GLN A 6 34.70 -9.74 14.62
CA GLN A 6 33.90 -10.62 15.49
C GLN A 6 33.56 -11.96 14.82
N ILE A 7 33.16 -11.95 13.55
CA ILE A 7 32.87 -13.15 12.78
C ILE A 7 34.13 -13.98 12.58
N PHE A 8 35.25 -13.35 12.27
CA PHE A 8 36.56 -14.01 12.13
C PHE A 8 37.01 -14.63 13.47
N GLN A 9 36.79 -13.97 14.60
CA GLN A 9 37.09 -14.51 15.92
C GLN A 9 36.14 -15.69 16.28
N ALA A 10 34.86 -15.62 15.94
CA ALA A 10 33.93 -16.71 16.13
C ALA A 10 34.28 -17.95 15.29
N LEU A 11 34.66 -17.74 14.02
CA LEU A 11 35.15 -18.80 13.12
C LEU A 11 36.44 -19.45 13.63
N LEU A 12 37.40 -18.65 14.11
CA LEU A 12 38.62 -19.17 14.76
C LEU A 12 38.27 -20.01 15.99
N GLY A 13 37.27 -19.59 16.78
CA GLY A 13 36.79 -20.34 17.94
C GLY A 13 36.17 -21.70 17.55
N VAL A 14 35.36 -21.75 16.51
CA VAL A 14 34.76 -23.00 15.99
C VAL A 14 35.85 -23.93 15.42
N VAL A 15 36.80 -23.41 14.67
CA VAL A 15 37.94 -24.18 14.14
C VAL A 15 38.78 -24.75 15.28
N ALA A 16 39.06 -23.96 16.33
CA ALA A 16 39.79 -24.42 17.51
C ALA A 16 39.04 -25.52 18.27
N LEU A 17 37.70 -25.41 18.40
CA LEU A 17 36.86 -26.46 19.02
C LEU A 17 36.89 -27.76 18.22
N ILE A 18 36.79 -27.70 16.88
CA ILE A 18 36.87 -28.88 16.01
C ILE A 18 38.26 -29.53 16.13
N PHE A 19 39.35 -28.74 16.11
CA PHE A 19 40.71 -29.25 16.32
C PHE A 19 40.89 -29.92 17.70
N THR A 20 40.33 -29.31 18.74
CA THR A 20 40.38 -29.85 20.13
C THR A 20 39.62 -31.16 20.21
N ALA A 21 38.46 -31.29 19.59
CA ALA A 21 37.65 -32.50 19.53
C ALA A 21 38.40 -33.63 18.74
N ILE A 22 39.03 -33.30 17.61
CA ILE A 22 39.83 -34.24 16.82
C ILE A 22 41.02 -34.77 17.65
N ILE A 23 41.72 -33.88 18.38
CA ILE A 23 42.85 -34.27 19.26
C ILE A 23 42.38 -35.15 20.40
N ALA A 24 41.25 -34.83 21.05
CA ALA A 24 40.68 -35.61 22.13
C ALA A 24 40.25 -37.00 21.67
N PHE A 25 39.56 -37.09 20.53
CA PHE A 25 39.17 -38.36 19.92
C PHE A 25 40.41 -39.18 19.47
N GLY A 26 41.39 -38.52 18.90
CA GLY A 26 42.69 -39.14 18.50
C GLY A 26 43.42 -39.75 19.72
N ARG A 27 43.42 -39.11 20.90
CA ARG A 27 44.01 -39.62 22.13
C ARG A 27 43.28 -40.88 22.65
N LEU A 28 41.94 -40.90 22.59
CA LEU A 28 41.10 -42.02 23.09
C LEU A 28 41.30 -43.29 22.21
N ALA A 29 41.38 -43.12 20.89
CA ALA A 29 41.48 -44.23 19.92
C ALA A 29 42.91 -44.50 19.44
N TRP A 30 43.92 -43.87 20.05
CA TRP A 30 45.29 -43.84 19.52
C TRP A 30 45.91 -45.22 19.25
N ARG A 31 45.68 -46.23 20.11
CA ARG A 31 46.22 -47.58 19.92
C ARG A 31 45.65 -48.26 18.68
N THR A 32 44.34 -48.17 18.50
CA THR A 32 43.61 -48.75 17.37
C THR A 32 43.95 -48.06 16.06
N ILE A 33 43.95 -46.72 16.07
CA ILE A 33 44.28 -45.89 14.90
C ILE A 33 45.72 -46.07 14.51
N ARG A 34 46.67 -46.17 15.44
CA ARG A 34 48.10 -46.35 15.18
C ARG A 34 48.39 -47.64 14.48
N ASN A 35 47.76 -48.76 14.91
CA ASN A 35 47.98 -50.09 14.28
C ASN A 35 47.34 -50.12 12.88
N TRP A 36 46.12 -49.59 12.75
CA TRP A 36 45.47 -49.48 11.44
C TRP A 36 46.23 -48.59 10.48
N TRP A 37 46.77 -47.45 10.95
CA TRP A 37 47.57 -46.49 10.16
C TRP A 37 48.90 -47.10 9.69
N LYS A 38 49.57 -47.86 10.52
CA LYS A 38 50.85 -48.50 10.15
C LYS A 38 50.74 -49.50 8.97
N ASN A 39 49.62 -50.17 8.87
CA ASN A 39 49.37 -51.18 7.86
C ASN A 39 48.81 -50.63 6.53
N ARG A 40 48.75 -49.33 6.34
CA ARG A 40 48.23 -48.71 5.13
C ARG A 40 49.36 -48.21 4.24
N SER A 41 49.10 -48.16 2.88
CA SER A 41 50.06 -47.65 1.93
C SER A 41 50.39 -46.19 2.18
N LYS A 42 51.59 -45.75 1.80
CA LYS A 42 51.98 -44.33 1.95
C LYS A 42 51.05 -43.39 1.21
N TRP A 43 50.50 -43.81 0.07
CA TRP A 43 49.53 -43.04 -0.70
C TRP A 43 48.23 -42.83 0.10
N LEU A 44 47.62 -43.88 0.67
CA LEU A 44 46.35 -43.75 1.41
C LEU A 44 46.53 -42.89 2.66
N ARG A 45 47.67 -42.94 3.35
CA ARG A 45 47.96 -42.04 4.50
C ARG A 45 48.03 -40.60 4.08
N ARG A 46 48.66 -40.29 2.93
CA ARG A 46 48.73 -38.92 2.39
C ARG A 46 47.35 -38.41 1.96
N SER A 47 46.54 -39.25 1.35
CA SER A 47 45.18 -38.89 0.94
C SER A 47 44.28 -38.60 2.13
N ILE A 48 44.35 -39.41 3.22
CA ILE A 48 43.57 -39.16 4.43
C ILE A 48 43.97 -37.83 5.09
N VAL A 49 45.29 -37.60 5.24
CA VAL A 49 45.77 -36.29 5.79
C VAL A 49 45.33 -35.13 4.91
N ALA A 50 45.40 -35.26 3.60
CA ALA A 50 44.95 -34.25 2.66
C ALA A 50 43.43 -33.96 2.82
N ILE A 51 42.61 -35.00 2.96
CA ILE A 51 41.15 -34.85 3.20
C ILE A 51 40.88 -34.10 4.52
N PHE A 52 41.59 -34.46 5.61
CA PHE A 52 41.44 -33.79 6.91
C PHE A 52 41.89 -32.31 6.91
N ILE A 53 42.66 -31.90 5.93
CA ILE A 53 43.08 -30.50 5.76
C ILE A 53 42.15 -29.79 4.74
N ILE A 54 41.90 -30.43 3.59
CA ILE A 54 41.16 -29.81 2.49
C ILE A 54 39.67 -29.58 2.87
N VAL A 55 39.03 -30.55 3.57
CA VAL A 55 37.62 -30.45 3.92
C VAL A 55 37.34 -29.29 4.90
N PRO A 56 38.07 -29.13 6.02
CA PRO A 56 37.88 -27.98 6.89
C PRO A 56 38.22 -26.64 6.22
N VAL A 57 39.30 -26.58 5.43
CA VAL A 57 39.70 -25.37 4.70
C VAL A 57 38.64 -25.01 3.66
N GLY A 58 38.13 -26.00 2.90
CA GLY A 58 37.04 -25.82 1.96
C GLY A 58 35.73 -25.35 2.64
N PHE A 59 35.41 -25.93 3.80
CA PHE A 59 34.25 -25.51 4.59
C PHE A 59 34.40 -24.07 5.08
N VAL A 60 35.53 -23.68 5.64
CA VAL A 60 35.80 -22.31 6.07
C VAL A 60 35.75 -21.34 4.88
N ALA A 61 36.29 -21.71 3.72
CA ALA A 61 36.24 -20.91 2.50
C ALA A 61 34.77 -20.74 2.03
N LEU A 62 33.99 -21.81 2.06
CA LEU A 62 32.56 -21.77 1.67
C LEU A 62 31.71 -20.91 2.61
N VAL A 63 31.94 -21.02 3.92
CA VAL A 63 31.29 -20.16 4.91
C VAL A 63 31.72 -18.70 4.75
N ALA A 64 33.01 -18.44 4.53
CA ALA A 64 33.50 -17.10 4.28
C ALA A 64 32.94 -16.51 2.97
N TYR A 65 32.79 -17.32 1.93
CA TYR A 65 32.17 -16.92 0.66
C TYR A 65 30.67 -16.62 0.85
N ALA A 66 29.93 -17.48 1.57
CA ALA A 66 28.52 -17.26 1.85
C ALA A 66 28.30 -15.99 2.69
N LEU A 67 29.14 -15.75 3.70
CA LEU A 67 29.10 -14.51 4.49
C LEU A 67 29.50 -13.27 3.67
N TYR A 68 30.44 -13.43 2.73
CA TYR A 68 30.81 -12.36 1.82
C TYR A 68 29.67 -12.04 0.85
N GLU A 69 28.98 -13.03 0.27
CA GLU A 69 27.82 -12.81 -0.59
C GLU A 69 26.64 -12.21 0.17
N ASP A 70 26.38 -12.64 1.41
CA ASP A 70 25.33 -12.07 2.26
C ASP A 70 25.61 -10.59 2.60
N GLU A 71 26.85 -10.22 2.82
CA GLU A 71 27.23 -8.86 3.17
C GLU A 71 27.54 -7.95 1.96
N TYR A 72 28.10 -8.51 0.89
CA TYR A 72 28.61 -7.76 -0.28
C TYR A 72 28.00 -8.21 -1.60
N GLY A 73 27.24 -9.30 -1.63
CA GLY A 73 26.53 -9.79 -2.81
C GLY A 73 25.58 -8.73 -3.33
N ARG A 74 25.88 -8.20 -4.51
CA ARG A 74 25.05 -7.20 -5.17
C ARG A 74 23.98 -7.89 -6.00
N ASP A 75 22.73 -7.55 -5.76
CA ASP A 75 21.62 -7.91 -6.63
C ASP A 75 21.62 -7.00 -7.88
N TYR A 76 21.03 -7.49 -8.97
CA TYR A 76 21.00 -6.73 -10.24
C TYR A 76 19.90 -5.67 -10.31
N TRP A 77 19.19 -5.42 -9.24
CA TRP A 77 18.12 -4.41 -9.19
C TRP A 77 18.67 -3.08 -8.71
N ASP A 78 18.81 -2.16 -9.67
CA ASP A 78 19.23 -0.80 -9.41
C ASP A 78 18.08 0.14 -9.70
N ARG A 79 17.81 1.08 -8.79
CA ARG A 79 16.85 2.17 -8.98
C ARG A 79 17.63 3.48 -9.19
N LYS A 80 17.42 4.14 -10.33
CA LYS A 80 17.96 5.47 -10.58
C LYS A 80 17.22 6.47 -9.70
N LEU A 81 17.95 7.24 -8.88
CA LEU A 81 17.40 8.30 -8.05
C LEU A 81 17.59 9.67 -8.73
N SER A 82 18.77 9.90 -9.32
CA SER A 82 19.08 11.07 -10.15
C SER A 82 20.09 10.67 -11.22
N ASP A 83 20.63 11.61 -11.99
CA ASP A 83 21.60 11.30 -13.04
C ASP A 83 22.88 10.66 -12.50
N ASN A 84 23.34 11.10 -11.34
CA ASN A 84 24.56 10.62 -10.70
C ASN A 84 24.32 9.64 -9.54
N ILE A 85 23.11 9.58 -9.00
CA ILE A 85 22.81 8.79 -7.79
C ILE A 85 21.93 7.59 -8.15
N THR A 86 22.34 6.42 -7.69
CA THR A 86 21.64 5.15 -7.90
C THR A 86 21.47 4.42 -6.57
N LEU A 87 20.35 3.78 -6.38
CA LEU A 87 20.11 2.87 -5.26
C LEU A 87 20.39 1.46 -5.71
N HIS A 88 21.36 0.80 -5.08
CA HIS A 88 21.77 -0.57 -5.37
C HIS A 88 21.16 -1.53 -4.36
N SER A 89 20.59 -2.65 -4.84
CA SER A 89 20.10 -3.73 -3.99
C SER A 89 21.19 -4.75 -3.66
N PHE A 90 20.99 -5.47 -2.55
CA PHE A 90 21.89 -6.51 -2.06
C PHE A 90 21.11 -7.79 -1.74
N SER A 91 21.76 -8.93 -1.73
CA SER A 91 21.19 -10.26 -1.50
C SER A 91 20.47 -10.41 -0.14
N ASP A 92 20.80 -9.56 0.84
CA ASP A 92 20.15 -9.50 2.16
C ASP A 92 18.88 -8.61 2.18
N ASN A 93 18.32 -8.30 1.02
CA ASN A 93 17.17 -7.41 0.83
C ASN A 93 17.38 -5.98 1.40
N LYS A 94 18.64 -5.53 1.44
CA LYS A 94 18.99 -4.17 1.84
C LYS A 94 19.48 -3.37 0.65
N TRP A 95 19.59 -2.07 0.86
CA TRP A 95 19.93 -1.11 -0.18
C TRP A 95 21.08 -0.22 0.26
N ARG A 96 21.85 0.28 -0.72
CA ARG A 96 22.83 1.35 -0.48
C ARG A 96 22.74 2.37 -1.61
N VAL A 97 22.94 3.63 -1.24
CA VAL A 97 23.01 4.72 -2.20
C VAL A 97 24.43 4.82 -2.75
N TYR A 98 24.56 4.85 -4.07
CA TYR A 98 25.82 4.90 -4.80
C TYR A 98 25.93 6.20 -5.59
N ASP A 99 27.00 6.93 -5.41
CA ASP A 99 27.36 8.11 -6.21
C ASP A 99 28.29 7.68 -7.35
N LYS A 100 27.79 7.76 -8.58
CA LYS A 100 28.55 7.38 -9.79
C LYS A 100 29.72 8.31 -10.04
N GLN A 101 29.63 9.60 -9.70
CA GLN A 101 30.69 10.58 -9.92
C GLN A 101 31.82 10.38 -8.91
N ALA A 102 31.52 10.15 -7.66
CA ALA A 102 32.48 9.85 -6.62
C ALA A 102 33.02 8.40 -6.72
N GLY A 103 32.27 7.49 -7.31
CA GLY A 103 32.62 6.07 -7.41
C GLY A 103 32.48 5.32 -6.08
N GLU A 104 31.65 5.81 -5.15
CA GLU A 104 31.56 5.24 -3.81
C GLU A 104 30.10 5.19 -3.30
N TYR A 105 29.88 4.37 -2.27
CA TYR A 105 28.61 4.34 -1.54
C TYR A 105 28.57 5.46 -0.50
N THR A 106 27.50 6.24 -0.54
CA THR A 106 27.29 7.37 0.38
C THR A 106 26.57 6.98 1.66
N THR A 107 25.98 5.75 1.70
CA THR A 107 25.30 5.24 2.88
C THR A 107 25.80 3.85 3.27
N ASP A 108 25.60 3.48 4.52
CA ASP A 108 25.56 2.08 4.94
C ASP A 108 24.29 1.40 4.41
N LYS A 109 24.13 0.08 4.69
CA LYS A 109 22.94 -0.66 4.28
C LYS A 109 21.69 -0.12 4.97
N ILE A 110 20.70 0.25 4.18
CA ILE A 110 19.37 0.69 4.61
C ILE A 110 18.34 -0.37 4.27
N ASN A 111 17.25 -0.46 5.02
CA ASN A 111 16.21 -1.46 4.81
C ASN A 111 15.27 -1.07 3.66
N TRP A 112 15.05 0.23 3.47
CA TRP A 112 14.10 0.74 2.49
C TRP A 112 14.34 2.23 2.22
N LEU A 113 13.94 2.69 1.04
CA LEU A 113 13.94 4.10 0.62
C LEU A 113 12.62 4.42 -0.08
N SER A 114 11.95 5.51 0.33
CA SER A 114 10.71 5.96 -0.30
C SER A 114 10.90 6.45 -1.73
N GLU A 115 9.82 6.59 -2.46
CA GLU A 115 9.76 7.53 -3.58
C GLU A 115 9.80 8.96 -3.06
N VAL A 116 10.04 9.90 -3.96
CA VAL A 116 10.08 11.33 -3.66
C VAL A 116 8.93 11.99 -4.43
N PRO A 117 8.09 12.81 -3.78
CA PRO A 117 7.07 13.57 -4.48
C PRO A 117 7.67 14.48 -5.57
N GLU A 118 6.88 14.80 -6.57
CA GLU A 118 7.26 15.73 -7.62
C GLU A 118 7.71 17.08 -7.00
N ASN A 119 8.83 17.60 -7.46
CA ASN A 119 9.47 18.83 -6.98
C ASN A 119 10.08 18.77 -5.55
N ASP A 120 10.24 17.59 -4.96
CA ASP A 120 11.02 17.40 -3.74
C ASP A 120 12.34 16.66 -4.03
N SER A 121 13.21 16.57 -3.05
CA SER A 121 14.50 15.89 -3.16
C SER A 121 14.84 15.01 -1.95
N LEU A 122 13.98 14.99 -0.94
CA LEU A 122 14.22 14.26 0.30
C LEU A 122 13.39 12.97 0.35
N ALA A 123 14.04 11.83 0.24
CA ALA A 123 13.44 10.51 0.42
C ALA A 123 13.58 10.05 1.88
N VAL A 124 12.55 9.40 2.40
CA VAL A 124 12.62 8.72 3.69
C VAL A 124 13.45 7.45 3.54
N TYR A 125 14.47 7.25 4.36
CA TYR A 125 15.15 5.97 4.48
C TYR A 125 14.85 5.28 5.81
N ALA A 126 14.88 3.96 5.78
CA ALA A 126 14.58 3.13 6.93
C ALA A 126 15.81 2.36 7.41
N LEU A 127 16.05 2.43 8.73
CA LEU A 127 16.81 1.47 9.51
C LEU A 127 15.84 0.62 10.36
N PRO A 128 16.28 -0.45 11.03
CA PRO A 128 15.43 -1.15 11.98
C PRO A 128 14.89 -0.17 13.03
N ASN A 129 13.57 0.00 13.07
CA ASN A 129 12.85 0.88 14.02
C ASN A 129 13.17 2.39 13.97
N LYS A 130 13.93 2.85 12.99
CA LYS A 130 14.31 4.28 12.86
C LYS A 130 14.16 4.76 11.43
N ARG A 131 13.90 6.05 11.27
CA ARG A 131 13.72 6.72 9.98
C ARG A 131 14.56 7.98 9.92
N GLY A 132 15.02 8.30 8.73
CA GLY A 132 15.74 9.53 8.42
C GLY A 132 15.49 9.95 6.98
N TYR A 133 16.22 10.94 6.49
CA TYR A 133 16.03 11.47 5.14
C TYR A 133 17.35 11.56 4.38
N ILE A 134 17.30 11.18 3.11
CA ILE A 134 18.40 11.26 2.15
C ILE A 134 17.98 12.18 1.02
N ASN A 135 18.87 13.06 0.62
CA ASN A 135 18.69 13.85 -0.59
C ASN A 135 19.03 12.99 -1.81
N VAL A 136 18.04 12.70 -2.66
CA VAL A 136 18.19 11.82 -3.83
C VAL A 136 19.08 12.39 -4.93
N ASN A 137 19.27 13.70 -4.98
CA ASN A 137 20.13 14.37 -5.96
C ASN A 137 21.62 14.29 -5.60
N THR A 138 21.92 14.27 -4.31
CA THR A 138 23.30 14.24 -3.79
C THR A 138 23.68 12.89 -3.18
N GLY A 139 22.72 12.02 -2.93
CA GLY A 139 22.91 10.74 -2.24
C GLY A 139 23.28 10.86 -0.76
N ARG A 140 23.25 12.05 -0.17
CA ARG A 140 23.71 12.29 1.20
C ARG A 140 22.57 12.23 2.21
N ILE A 141 22.85 11.69 3.39
CA ILE A 141 21.95 11.76 4.54
C ILE A 141 21.85 13.22 4.97
N VAL A 142 20.62 13.75 5.02
CA VAL A 142 20.31 15.12 5.49
C VAL A 142 19.82 15.08 6.92
N ILE A 143 18.95 14.11 7.24
CA ILE A 143 18.44 13.91 8.60
C ILE A 143 18.78 12.48 9.01
N ASP A 144 19.69 12.35 9.96
CA ASP A 144 20.22 11.08 10.40
C ASP A 144 19.22 10.34 11.30
N ALA A 145 18.89 9.09 10.92
CA ALA A 145 17.92 8.26 11.64
C ALA A 145 18.40 7.86 13.04
N GLU A 146 19.72 7.66 13.23
CA GLU A 146 20.28 7.28 14.51
C GLU A 146 20.31 8.48 15.48
N ALA A 147 20.57 9.69 14.98
CA ALA A 147 20.67 10.91 15.79
C ALA A 147 19.30 11.43 16.24
N ASN A 148 18.22 11.22 15.46
CA ASN A 148 16.92 11.85 15.70
C ASN A 148 15.88 10.95 16.34
N ASP A 149 16.06 9.63 16.26
CA ASP A 149 15.20 8.60 16.88
C ASP A 149 13.73 8.65 16.40
N TYR A 150 13.50 9.01 15.12
CA TYR A 150 12.18 8.99 14.54
C TYR A 150 11.75 7.54 14.23
N ARG A 151 10.69 7.07 14.86
CA ARG A 151 10.15 5.70 14.65
C ARG A 151 9.40 5.55 13.33
N LYS A 152 8.69 6.61 12.93
CA LYS A 152 8.00 6.73 11.64
C LYS A 152 8.35 8.08 11.02
N ALA A 153 8.30 8.15 9.70
CA ALA A 153 8.48 9.38 8.95
C ALA A 153 7.71 9.27 7.64
N TRP A 154 7.16 10.38 7.19
CA TRP A 154 6.44 10.50 5.93
C TRP A 154 7.23 11.39 4.97
N VAL A 155 6.86 11.36 3.71
CA VAL A 155 7.51 12.17 2.68
C VAL A 155 7.33 13.66 2.96
N PHE A 156 8.30 14.46 2.53
CA PHE A 156 8.14 15.91 2.52
C PHE A 156 7.08 16.29 1.48
N SER A 157 6.21 17.21 1.87
CA SER A 157 5.26 17.84 0.98
C SER A 157 4.90 19.22 1.53
N ASP A 158 4.72 20.20 0.68
CA ASP A 158 4.50 21.61 1.05
C ASP A 158 5.57 22.17 2.03
N GLY A 159 6.79 21.58 2.01
CA GLY A 159 7.92 21.98 2.84
C GLY A 159 7.94 21.39 4.26
N LEU A 160 7.00 20.52 4.61
CA LEU A 160 6.91 19.86 5.90
C LEU A 160 6.84 18.34 5.74
N ALA A 161 7.37 17.61 6.72
CA ALA A 161 7.21 16.17 6.84
C ALA A 161 6.76 15.79 8.25
N ALA A 162 5.77 14.92 8.34
CA ALA A 162 5.41 14.31 9.61
C ALA A 162 6.48 13.33 10.05
N VAL A 163 6.78 13.32 11.33
CA VAL A 163 7.66 12.35 11.99
C VAL A 163 7.08 11.94 13.33
N MET A 164 7.32 10.69 13.72
CA MET A 164 6.85 10.16 15.00
C MET A 164 8.04 9.98 15.96
N LYS A 165 7.92 10.60 17.12
CA LYS A 165 8.84 10.46 18.25
C LYS A 165 8.04 10.33 19.54
N ASP A 166 8.47 9.44 20.44
CA ASP A 166 7.77 9.17 21.72
C ASP A 166 6.26 8.93 21.56
N ASP A 167 5.90 8.16 20.50
CA ASP A 167 4.54 7.81 20.09
C ASP A 167 3.63 9.01 19.72
N LYS A 168 4.21 10.20 19.57
CA LYS A 168 3.52 11.40 19.09
C LYS A 168 4.00 11.82 17.70
N ILE A 169 3.10 12.39 16.92
CA ILE A 169 3.38 12.99 15.62
C ILE A 169 3.63 14.49 15.79
N GLY A 170 4.70 14.95 15.20
CA GLY A 170 5.02 16.35 14.95
C GLY A 170 5.46 16.54 13.50
N PHE A 171 5.71 17.77 13.12
CA PHE A 171 6.17 18.08 11.76
C PHE A 171 7.48 18.87 11.80
N ILE A 172 8.37 18.49 10.90
CA ILE A 172 9.68 19.11 10.72
C ILE A 172 9.81 19.74 9.33
N ASN A 173 10.68 20.73 9.21
CA ASN A 173 11.13 21.23 7.91
C ASN A 173 12.39 20.49 7.42
N ALA A 174 12.87 20.82 6.22
CA ALA A 174 14.03 20.18 5.61
C ALA A 174 15.36 20.41 6.39
N ASN A 175 15.42 21.39 7.30
CA ASN A 175 16.54 21.64 8.21
C ASN A 175 16.43 20.82 9.50
N ASN A 176 15.44 19.95 9.62
CA ASN A 176 15.12 19.19 10.83
C ASN A 176 14.67 20.06 12.02
N GLU A 177 14.13 21.24 11.76
CA GLU A 177 13.55 22.09 12.79
C GLU A 177 12.09 21.68 13.00
N VAL A 178 11.68 21.52 14.26
CA VAL A 178 10.29 21.21 14.61
C VAL A 178 9.43 22.43 14.36
N VAL A 179 8.52 22.34 13.39
CA VAL A 179 7.57 23.41 13.04
C VAL A 179 6.25 23.23 13.78
N ILE A 180 5.74 22.00 13.82
CA ILE A 180 4.57 21.64 14.62
C ILE A 180 5.02 20.68 15.71
N PRO A 181 4.79 21.00 17.00
CA PRO A 181 5.23 20.16 18.11
C PRO A 181 4.68 18.73 18.05
N PHE A 182 5.36 17.79 18.73
CA PHE A 182 4.92 16.39 18.88
C PHE A 182 3.72 16.32 19.82
N GLN A 183 2.52 16.51 19.29
CA GLN A 183 1.28 16.61 20.06
C GLN A 183 0.17 15.68 19.59
N PHE A 184 0.19 15.25 18.33
CA PHE A 184 -0.87 14.42 17.77
C PHE A 184 -0.61 12.94 18.05
N ASP A 185 -1.69 12.19 18.31
CA ASP A 185 -1.62 10.76 18.47
C ASP A 185 -1.48 10.06 17.13
N TYR A 186 -0.67 8.98 17.11
CA TYR A 186 -0.64 8.09 15.97
C TYR A 186 -1.79 7.07 16.07
N THR A 187 -2.49 6.82 14.98
CA THR A 187 -3.50 5.77 14.89
C THR A 187 -3.35 4.94 13.62
N ASP A 188 -3.46 3.63 13.76
CA ASP A 188 -3.51 2.70 12.62
C ASP A 188 -4.88 2.72 11.91
N LYS A 189 -5.89 3.42 12.45
CA LYS A 189 -7.20 3.61 11.80
C LYS A 189 -7.08 4.45 10.52
N CYS A 190 -6.12 5.35 10.44
CA CYS A 190 -5.74 6.03 9.20
C CYS A 190 -5.02 5.05 8.26
N ARG A 191 -5.72 4.04 7.75
CA ARG A 191 -5.18 3.03 6.84
C ARG A 191 -4.84 3.54 5.44
N MET A 192 -5.17 4.75 5.12
CA MET A 192 -4.91 5.34 3.81
C MET A 192 -3.47 5.84 3.77
N TRP A 193 -2.59 5.00 3.29
CA TRP A 193 -1.15 5.21 3.12
C TRP A 193 -0.79 6.48 2.34
N GLU A 194 -1.74 7.02 1.60
CA GLU A 194 -1.55 8.10 0.64
C GLU A 194 -2.06 9.47 1.14
N PHE A 195 -2.85 9.54 2.21
CA PHE A 195 -3.60 10.76 2.53
C PHE A 195 -3.40 11.31 3.94
N GLY A 196 -3.05 10.47 4.92
CA GLY A 196 -2.79 10.90 6.29
C GLY A 196 -1.35 11.36 6.50
N TYR A 197 -1.17 12.34 7.38
CA TYR A 197 0.13 12.85 7.81
C TYR A 197 0.98 13.54 6.73
N VAL A 198 0.44 13.82 5.54
CA VAL A 198 1.13 14.51 4.45
C VAL A 198 0.37 15.79 4.08
N PHE A 199 1.08 16.90 4.01
CA PHE A 199 0.51 18.18 3.60
C PHE A 199 0.22 18.20 2.09
N HIS A 200 -0.94 18.71 1.73
CA HIS A 200 -1.33 18.96 0.34
C HIS A 200 -2.07 20.29 0.25
N ASN A 201 -1.57 21.21 -0.55
CA ASN A 201 -2.16 22.54 -0.73
C ASN A 201 -2.35 23.28 0.61
N GLY A 202 -1.37 23.19 1.51
CA GLY A 202 -1.37 23.88 2.80
C GLY A 202 -2.10 23.19 3.94
N TYR A 203 -2.75 22.04 3.70
CA TYR A 203 -3.53 21.32 4.72
C TYR A 203 -3.13 19.85 4.81
N CYS A 204 -3.17 19.30 6.03
CA CYS A 204 -2.86 17.90 6.31
C CYS A 204 -4.02 17.24 7.04
N ALA A 205 -4.43 16.06 6.57
CA ALA A 205 -5.43 15.25 7.28
C ALA A 205 -4.79 14.60 8.52
N MET A 206 -5.37 14.88 9.68
CA MET A 206 -4.90 14.39 10.98
C MET A 206 -6.03 13.78 11.77
N PRO A 207 -5.77 12.69 12.52
CA PRO A 207 -6.75 12.09 13.41
C PRO A 207 -6.82 12.80 14.78
N ASN A 208 -7.99 12.74 15.41
CA ASN A 208 -8.13 12.94 16.84
C ASN A 208 -7.87 11.64 17.62
N ALA A 209 -8.05 11.65 18.93
CA ALA A 209 -7.86 10.48 19.79
C ALA A 209 -8.86 9.33 19.50
N ASP A 210 -10.05 9.64 18.97
CA ASP A 210 -11.07 8.67 18.59
C ASP A 210 -10.81 8.06 17.20
N GLY A 211 -9.91 8.69 16.42
CA GLY A 211 -9.52 8.30 15.08
C GLY A 211 -10.33 8.97 13.98
N ASP A 212 -11.19 9.96 14.34
CA ASP A 212 -11.85 10.80 13.34
C ASP A 212 -10.85 11.77 12.71
N LEU A 213 -10.98 12.01 11.41
CA LEU A 213 -10.09 12.90 10.67
C LEU A 213 -10.64 14.32 10.59
N GLY A 214 -9.74 15.28 10.75
CA GLY A 214 -9.91 16.69 10.42
C GLY A 214 -8.76 17.17 9.54
N LEU A 215 -8.72 18.46 9.24
CA LEU A 215 -7.62 19.11 8.52
C LEU A 215 -6.94 20.14 9.44
N ILE A 216 -5.61 20.08 9.48
CA ILE A 216 -4.78 21.11 10.12
C ILE A 216 -4.09 21.98 9.07
N ASP A 217 -3.80 23.23 9.43
CA ASP A 217 -2.92 24.13 8.69
C ASP A 217 -1.44 23.87 9.02
N LYS A 218 -0.52 24.59 8.36
CA LYS A 218 0.94 24.49 8.59
C LYS A 218 1.40 24.99 9.95
N SER A 219 0.51 25.61 10.74
CA SER A 219 0.76 26.02 12.12
C SER A 219 0.27 24.96 13.13
N GLY A 220 -0.39 23.91 12.65
CA GLY A 220 -0.94 22.85 13.48
C GLY A 220 -2.33 23.16 14.06
N ASN A 221 -3.01 24.19 13.58
CA ASN A 221 -4.37 24.54 14.00
C ASN A 221 -5.40 23.78 13.16
N TRP A 222 -6.47 23.33 13.81
CA TRP A 222 -7.60 22.73 13.09
C TRP A 222 -8.30 23.77 12.22
N VAL A 223 -8.42 23.50 10.91
CA VAL A 223 -9.22 24.25 9.93
C VAL A 223 -10.54 23.52 9.69
N VAL A 224 -10.49 22.19 9.71
CA VAL A 224 -11.68 21.34 9.74
C VAL A 224 -11.57 20.48 10.99
N GLU A 225 -12.54 20.62 11.90
CA GLU A 225 -12.58 19.83 13.12
C GLU A 225 -12.72 18.34 12.80
N PRO A 226 -12.07 17.45 13.59
CA PRO A 226 -12.15 16.03 13.39
C PRO A 226 -13.58 15.50 13.51
N ALA A 227 -14.13 15.00 12.41
CA ALA A 227 -15.50 14.52 12.32
C ALA A 227 -15.72 13.47 11.22
N TYR A 228 -14.71 13.13 10.43
CA TYR A 228 -14.81 12.30 9.24
C TYR A 228 -14.04 11.00 9.40
N ASP A 229 -14.56 9.93 8.77
CA ASP A 229 -13.88 8.64 8.70
C ASP A 229 -12.69 8.71 7.73
N GLU A 230 -12.85 9.47 6.62
CA GLU A 230 -11.80 9.70 5.63
C GLU A 230 -11.83 11.13 5.10
N ILE A 231 -10.65 11.66 4.81
CA ILE A 231 -10.44 12.89 4.02
C ILE A 231 -9.38 12.58 2.98
N TRP A 232 -9.74 12.59 1.70
CA TRP A 232 -8.83 12.24 0.63
C TRP A 232 -7.87 13.38 0.29
N ALA A 233 -6.75 13.04 -0.39
CA ALA A 233 -5.87 14.04 -0.98
C ALA A 233 -6.65 14.91 -1.96
N PRO A 234 -6.27 16.19 -2.15
CA PRO A 234 -6.98 17.06 -3.05
C PRO A 234 -6.82 16.59 -4.49
N HIS A 235 -7.93 16.62 -5.22
CA HIS A 235 -7.88 16.56 -6.67
C HIS A 235 -7.14 17.81 -7.20
N LYS A 236 -6.63 17.75 -8.45
CA LYS A 236 -5.95 18.90 -9.10
C LYS A 236 -6.78 20.19 -9.16
N SER A 237 -8.11 20.09 -9.05
CA SER A 237 -9.04 21.23 -8.94
C SER A 237 -9.08 21.84 -7.54
N GLY A 238 -8.39 21.26 -6.55
CA GLY A 238 -8.38 21.70 -5.15
C GLY A 238 -9.46 21.07 -4.28
N TYR A 239 -10.49 20.47 -4.86
CA TYR A 239 -11.55 19.80 -4.10
C TYR A 239 -11.07 18.50 -3.45
N ARG A 240 -11.64 18.15 -2.28
CA ARG A 240 -11.36 16.93 -1.53
C ARG A 240 -12.65 16.16 -1.27
N VAL A 241 -12.59 14.85 -1.36
CA VAL A 241 -13.67 13.98 -0.88
C VAL A 241 -13.52 13.81 0.64
N ILE A 242 -14.64 13.94 1.35
CA ILE A 242 -14.79 13.58 2.76
C ILE A 242 -15.75 12.40 2.86
N VAL A 243 -15.50 11.49 3.79
CA VAL A 243 -16.36 10.33 4.05
C VAL A 243 -16.76 10.33 5.52
N LYS A 244 -18.04 10.10 5.79
CA LYS A 244 -18.61 9.88 7.13
C LYS A 244 -19.73 8.85 7.01
N ASP A 245 -19.73 7.84 7.89
CA ASP A 245 -20.77 6.80 7.93
C ASP A 245 -21.02 6.17 6.53
N ASN A 246 -19.93 5.87 5.78
CA ASN A 246 -19.96 5.39 4.39
C ASN A 246 -20.69 6.33 3.41
N LYS A 247 -20.82 7.61 3.71
CA LYS A 247 -21.35 8.63 2.82
C LYS A 247 -20.27 9.63 2.43
N HIS A 248 -20.29 10.04 1.17
CA HIS A 248 -19.32 10.94 0.58
C HIS A 248 -19.85 12.37 0.58
N GLY A 249 -18.95 13.31 0.78
CA GLY A 249 -19.16 14.74 0.63
C GLY A 249 -17.94 15.40 -0.03
N ILE A 250 -17.97 16.69 -0.22
CA ILE A 250 -16.91 17.48 -0.87
C ILE A 250 -16.57 18.71 -0.03
N LEU A 251 -15.25 18.92 0.18
CA LEU A 251 -14.68 20.20 0.60
C LEU A 251 -14.09 20.91 -0.64
N ASN A 252 -14.20 22.24 -0.69
CA ASN A 252 -13.46 23.04 -1.67
C ASN A 252 -12.00 23.29 -1.22
N ALA A 253 -11.24 24.04 -2.02
CA ALA A 253 -9.85 24.38 -1.73
C ALA A 253 -9.67 25.16 -0.41
N ASP A 254 -10.68 25.90 0.03
CA ASP A 254 -10.70 26.67 1.29
C ASP A 254 -11.21 25.84 2.47
N CYS A 255 -11.32 24.52 2.31
CA CYS A 255 -11.80 23.59 3.32
C CYS A 255 -13.27 23.80 3.74
N THR A 256 -14.07 24.49 2.92
CA THR A 256 -15.50 24.67 3.14
C THR A 256 -16.29 23.52 2.53
N VAL A 257 -17.33 23.04 3.24
CA VAL A 257 -18.21 21.98 2.76
C VAL A 257 -19.06 22.48 1.59
N VAL A 258 -18.86 21.90 0.41
CA VAL A 258 -19.69 22.15 -0.80
C VAL A 258 -20.84 21.16 -0.86
N TYR A 259 -20.55 19.88 -0.62
CA TYR A 259 -21.54 18.81 -0.48
C TYR A 259 -21.33 18.12 0.86
N PRO A 260 -22.37 18.05 1.72
CA PRO A 260 -22.27 17.28 2.97
C PRO A 260 -22.11 15.78 2.68
N ALA A 261 -21.60 15.03 3.66
CA ALA A 261 -21.39 13.58 3.55
C ALA A 261 -22.74 12.82 3.61
N GLU A 262 -23.52 12.89 2.53
CA GLU A 262 -24.86 12.30 2.39
C GLU A 262 -25.00 11.45 1.11
N TYR A 263 -24.00 11.47 0.24
CA TYR A 263 -24.03 10.79 -1.05
C TYR A 263 -23.48 9.38 -0.92
N GLY A 264 -24.02 8.43 -1.68
CA GLY A 264 -23.48 7.08 -1.76
C GLY A 264 -22.07 7.07 -2.33
N TYR A 265 -21.81 7.94 -3.31
CA TYR A 265 -20.50 8.18 -3.88
C TYR A 265 -20.43 9.55 -4.58
N ILE A 266 -19.22 10.13 -4.62
CA ILE A 266 -18.93 11.33 -5.41
C ILE A 266 -17.61 11.15 -6.14
N SER A 267 -17.62 11.33 -7.47
CA SER A 267 -16.40 11.45 -8.28
C SER A 267 -16.13 12.91 -8.63
N ILE A 268 -14.87 13.34 -8.51
CA ILE A 268 -14.43 14.67 -8.94
C ILE A 268 -13.91 14.54 -10.37
N LEU A 269 -14.53 15.29 -11.29
CA LEU A 269 -14.10 15.38 -12.69
C LEU A 269 -13.23 16.62 -12.92
N SER A 270 -12.78 16.82 -14.15
CA SER A 270 -12.05 18.03 -14.55
C SER A 270 -12.92 19.29 -14.59
N ASP A 271 -14.24 19.13 -14.68
CA ASP A 271 -15.23 20.17 -14.96
C ASP A 271 -16.45 20.13 -14.01
N GLY A 272 -16.40 19.29 -12.95
CA GLY A 272 -17.50 19.19 -12.00
C GLY A 272 -17.48 17.90 -11.20
N PHE A 273 -18.67 17.40 -10.83
CA PHE A 273 -18.83 16.22 -10.00
C PHE A 273 -19.85 15.25 -10.60
N VAL A 274 -19.59 13.96 -10.43
CA VAL A 274 -20.64 12.94 -10.57
C VAL A 274 -21.12 12.58 -9.16
N LEU A 275 -22.42 12.79 -8.94
CA LEU A 275 -23.07 12.57 -7.67
C LEU A 275 -23.94 11.32 -7.73
N THR A 276 -23.80 10.42 -6.73
CA THR A 276 -24.63 9.21 -6.61
C THR A 276 -25.38 9.24 -5.28
N LYS A 277 -26.71 9.23 -5.32
CA LYS A 277 -27.56 9.22 -4.14
C LYS A 277 -28.88 8.48 -4.41
N GLY A 278 -29.27 7.55 -3.52
CA GLY A 278 -30.53 6.82 -3.63
C GLY A 278 -30.68 6.04 -4.94
N GLY A 279 -29.60 5.40 -5.43
CA GLY A 279 -29.61 4.63 -6.67
C GLY A 279 -29.74 5.47 -7.95
N LYS A 280 -29.48 6.77 -7.86
CA LYS A 280 -29.44 7.67 -9.00
C LYS A 280 -28.04 8.28 -9.12
N GLN A 281 -27.61 8.49 -10.35
CA GLN A 281 -26.33 9.13 -10.67
C GLN A 281 -26.55 10.24 -11.67
N TRP A 282 -25.91 11.40 -11.44
CA TRP A 282 -26.00 12.56 -12.32
C TRP A 282 -24.72 13.40 -12.23
N GLN A 283 -24.45 14.22 -13.27
CA GLN A 283 -23.32 15.13 -13.31
C GLN A 283 -23.77 16.56 -13.06
N VAL A 284 -22.96 17.29 -12.29
CA VAL A 284 -23.08 18.74 -12.08
C VAL A 284 -21.74 19.40 -12.39
N ASP A 285 -21.75 20.68 -12.79
CA ASP A 285 -20.55 21.53 -12.84
C ASP A 285 -20.07 21.95 -11.45
N PHE A 286 -18.98 22.70 -11.36
CA PHE A 286 -18.46 23.18 -10.07
C PHE A 286 -19.36 24.21 -9.39
N GLU A 287 -20.25 24.88 -10.13
CA GLU A 287 -21.29 25.80 -9.64
C GLU A 287 -22.54 25.08 -9.15
N GLY A 288 -22.62 23.74 -9.37
CA GLY A 288 -23.74 22.90 -8.96
C GLY A 288 -24.88 22.81 -9.97
N ASN A 289 -24.71 23.36 -11.20
CA ASN A 289 -25.71 23.23 -12.25
C ASN A 289 -25.67 21.81 -12.83
N THR A 290 -26.83 21.23 -13.08
CA THR A 290 -26.93 19.91 -13.69
C THR A 290 -26.48 19.93 -15.14
N VAL A 291 -25.41 19.18 -15.44
CA VAL A 291 -24.86 18.98 -16.79
C VAL A 291 -25.54 17.78 -17.47
N GLN A 292 -25.60 16.65 -16.73
CA GLN A 292 -26.27 15.45 -17.18
C GLN A 292 -27.17 14.90 -16.06
N PRO A 293 -28.49 14.91 -16.26
CA PRO A 293 -29.46 14.63 -15.18
C PRO A 293 -29.55 13.14 -14.81
N PHE A 294 -29.08 12.25 -15.67
CA PHE A 294 -29.11 10.81 -15.45
C PHE A 294 -27.90 10.13 -16.10
N MET A 295 -27.21 9.29 -15.33
CA MET A 295 -26.07 8.48 -15.73
C MET A 295 -26.20 7.07 -15.20
N PHE A 296 -25.54 6.10 -15.86
CA PHE A 296 -25.46 4.71 -15.46
C PHE A 296 -24.20 4.06 -16.05
N ASP A 297 -23.76 2.95 -15.42
CA ASP A 297 -22.50 2.27 -15.78
C ASP A 297 -22.70 1.30 -16.96
N GLY A 298 -23.88 0.68 -17.05
CA GLY A 298 -24.22 -0.28 -18.11
C GLY A 298 -25.69 -0.61 -18.19
N THR A 299 -26.08 -1.33 -19.25
CA THR A 299 -27.44 -1.85 -19.43
C THR A 299 -27.43 -3.31 -19.84
N TYR A 300 -28.44 -4.06 -19.37
CA TYR A 300 -28.62 -5.49 -19.66
C TYR A 300 -30.03 -5.75 -20.10
N TYR A 301 -30.20 -6.47 -21.22
CA TYR A 301 -31.51 -6.83 -21.75
C TYR A 301 -32.26 -7.74 -20.79
N LEU A 302 -33.53 -7.43 -20.56
CA LEU A 302 -34.49 -8.32 -19.89
C LEU A 302 -35.26 -9.13 -20.90
N LYS A 303 -35.58 -10.33 -20.52
CA LYS A 303 -36.43 -11.27 -21.28
C LYS A 303 -37.45 -11.93 -20.35
N TYR A 304 -38.61 -12.29 -20.89
CA TYR A 304 -39.65 -12.98 -20.15
C TYR A 304 -40.06 -14.27 -20.86
N PRO A 305 -40.60 -15.28 -20.15
CA PRO A 305 -41.12 -16.49 -20.75
C PRO A 305 -42.31 -16.19 -21.67
N ASN A 306 -42.30 -16.74 -22.89
CA ASN A 306 -43.34 -16.50 -23.88
C ASN A 306 -43.82 -17.81 -24.52
N GLY A 307 -44.04 -18.89 -23.76
CA GLY A 307 -44.57 -20.16 -24.21
C GLY A 307 -43.53 -21.28 -24.28
N TYR A 308 -43.83 -22.31 -25.03
CA TYR A 308 -42.99 -23.50 -25.21
C TYR A 308 -42.78 -23.79 -26.69
N ASP A 309 -41.62 -24.26 -27.04
CA ASP A 309 -41.34 -24.76 -28.40
C ASP A 309 -41.89 -26.15 -28.65
N SER A 310 -41.64 -26.70 -29.83
CA SER A 310 -42.10 -28.03 -30.24
C SER A 310 -41.46 -29.18 -29.45
N CYS A 311 -40.38 -28.93 -28.72
CA CYS A 311 -39.68 -29.89 -27.86
C CYS A 311 -40.13 -29.80 -26.39
N GLY A 312 -40.99 -28.82 -26.05
CA GLY A 312 -41.46 -28.57 -24.70
C GLY A 312 -40.52 -27.68 -23.87
N ASP A 313 -39.52 -27.07 -24.51
CA ASP A 313 -38.60 -26.12 -23.86
C ASP A 313 -39.18 -24.71 -23.80
N LEU A 314 -38.94 -24.01 -22.68
CA LEU A 314 -39.44 -22.67 -22.45
C LEU A 314 -38.80 -21.66 -23.43
N THR A 315 -39.65 -20.92 -24.15
CA THR A 315 -39.21 -19.85 -25.06
C THR A 315 -39.26 -18.51 -24.37
N TYR A 316 -38.41 -17.58 -24.81
CA TYR A 316 -38.30 -16.23 -24.22
C TYR A 316 -38.41 -15.15 -25.28
N GLU A 317 -39.02 -14.04 -24.90
CA GLU A 317 -39.10 -12.83 -25.70
C GLU A 317 -38.35 -11.68 -24.99
N PHE A 318 -37.67 -10.84 -25.77
CA PHE A 318 -37.00 -9.64 -25.22
C PHE A 318 -38.05 -8.58 -24.86
N ALA A 319 -37.88 -8.02 -23.68
CA ALA A 319 -38.73 -6.95 -23.16
C ALA A 319 -38.42 -5.58 -23.76
N ASP A 320 -39.38 -4.67 -23.65
CA ASP A 320 -39.16 -3.24 -23.88
C ASP A 320 -38.44 -2.55 -22.68
N PHE A 321 -37.93 -3.33 -21.77
CA PHE A 321 -37.24 -2.92 -20.58
C PHE A 321 -35.83 -3.51 -20.53
N VAL A 322 -34.91 -2.76 -19.87
CA VAL A 322 -33.58 -3.20 -19.55
C VAL A 322 -33.34 -2.98 -18.07
N LYS A 323 -32.48 -3.76 -17.45
CA LYS A 323 -31.87 -3.36 -16.18
C LYS A 323 -30.68 -2.48 -16.49
N TYR A 324 -30.58 -1.33 -15.82
CA TYR A 324 -29.41 -0.46 -15.84
C TYR A 324 -28.65 -0.55 -14.52
N GLU A 325 -27.36 -0.30 -14.56
CA GLU A 325 -26.47 -0.46 -13.43
C GLU A 325 -25.94 0.90 -12.95
N VAL A 326 -25.91 1.09 -11.63
CA VAL A 326 -25.22 2.18 -10.95
C VAL A 326 -24.50 1.59 -9.74
N MET A 327 -23.17 1.59 -9.77
CA MET A 327 -22.33 1.11 -8.66
C MET A 327 -22.74 -0.28 -8.14
N ASN A 328 -22.82 -1.28 -9.05
CA ASN A 328 -23.19 -2.66 -8.74
C ASN A 328 -24.65 -2.88 -8.26
N SER A 329 -25.49 -1.85 -8.28
CA SER A 329 -26.93 -1.99 -8.04
C SER A 329 -27.69 -1.77 -9.33
N TYR A 330 -28.84 -2.44 -9.48
CA TYR A 330 -29.65 -2.41 -10.69
C TYR A 330 -30.94 -1.63 -10.50
N GLY A 331 -31.34 -0.90 -11.54
CA GLY A 331 -32.66 -0.32 -11.71
C GLY A 331 -33.31 -0.76 -13.01
N ILE A 332 -34.59 -0.48 -13.16
CA ILE A 332 -35.37 -0.79 -14.38
C ILE A 332 -35.50 0.48 -15.20
N MET A 333 -35.23 0.39 -16.51
CA MET A 333 -35.37 1.48 -17.46
C MET A 333 -36.16 1.03 -18.69
N ASN A 334 -37.00 1.89 -19.23
CA ASN A 334 -37.63 1.66 -20.51
C ASN A 334 -36.57 1.78 -21.61
N ARG A 335 -36.35 0.73 -22.38
CA ARG A 335 -35.35 0.62 -23.45
C ARG A 335 -35.62 1.56 -24.62
N ILE A 336 -36.88 1.88 -24.86
CA ILE A 336 -37.31 2.66 -26.02
C ILE A 336 -37.22 4.15 -25.72
N THR A 337 -37.67 4.59 -24.50
CA THR A 337 -37.66 6.01 -24.14
C THR A 337 -36.38 6.41 -23.44
N GLY A 338 -35.60 5.48 -22.87
CA GLY A 338 -34.43 5.76 -22.05
C GLY A 338 -34.78 6.27 -20.65
N GLU A 339 -36.06 6.24 -20.26
CA GLU A 339 -36.50 6.77 -18.95
C GLU A 339 -36.35 5.71 -17.86
N PRO A 340 -35.72 6.03 -16.70
CA PRO A 340 -35.66 5.13 -15.56
C PRO A 340 -37.05 5.02 -14.91
N ILE A 341 -37.44 3.75 -14.63
CA ILE A 341 -38.71 3.41 -13.95
C ILE A 341 -38.49 3.29 -12.44
N THR A 342 -37.38 2.67 -12.04
CA THR A 342 -36.99 2.56 -10.64
C THR A 342 -35.55 3.08 -10.44
N PRO A 343 -35.18 3.54 -9.24
CA PRO A 343 -33.77 3.75 -8.92
C PRO A 343 -32.99 2.44 -8.92
N ALA A 344 -31.66 2.51 -9.04
CA ALA A 344 -30.76 1.34 -8.97
C ALA A 344 -30.52 0.97 -7.51
N ILE A 345 -31.40 0.19 -6.94
CA ILE A 345 -31.36 -0.26 -5.53
C ILE A 345 -31.48 -1.79 -5.38
N TYR A 346 -31.57 -2.51 -6.50
CA TYR A 346 -31.76 -3.96 -6.50
C TYR A 346 -30.45 -4.68 -6.76
N SER A 347 -30.26 -5.82 -6.09
CA SER A 347 -29.14 -6.74 -6.35
C SER A 347 -29.41 -7.64 -7.56
N ASP A 348 -30.70 -7.92 -7.86
CA ASP A 348 -31.11 -8.65 -9.07
C ASP A 348 -32.50 -8.21 -9.55
N ILE A 349 -32.71 -8.35 -10.87
CA ILE A 349 -33.95 -8.02 -11.55
C ILE A 349 -34.21 -9.08 -12.61
N ASN A 350 -35.37 -9.76 -12.54
CA ASN A 350 -35.87 -10.70 -13.51
C ASN A 350 -37.24 -10.27 -14.01
N MET A 351 -37.66 -10.73 -15.20
CA MET A 351 -39.04 -10.60 -15.66
C MET A 351 -39.77 -11.95 -15.64
N LEU A 352 -40.82 -12.03 -14.88
CA LEU A 352 -41.69 -13.23 -14.81
C LEU A 352 -42.71 -13.29 -15.93
N SER A 353 -43.12 -12.13 -16.45
CA SER A 353 -44.01 -11.99 -17.59
C SER A 353 -43.83 -10.63 -18.24
N LYS A 354 -44.48 -10.37 -19.38
CA LYS A 354 -44.46 -9.07 -20.07
C LYS A 354 -44.73 -7.86 -19.16
N ASN A 355 -45.49 -8.04 -18.06
CA ASN A 355 -45.97 -6.96 -17.22
C ASN A 355 -45.53 -7.08 -15.76
N LEU A 356 -44.63 -8.01 -15.41
CA LEU A 356 -44.29 -8.29 -14.03
C LEU A 356 -42.79 -8.52 -13.88
N PHE A 357 -42.16 -7.69 -13.02
CA PHE A 357 -40.79 -7.89 -12.59
C PHE A 357 -40.72 -8.59 -11.24
N GLU A 358 -39.69 -9.39 -11.05
CA GLU A 358 -39.24 -9.92 -9.78
C GLU A 358 -37.90 -9.24 -9.46
N VAL A 359 -37.80 -8.56 -8.30
CA VAL A 359 -36.60 -7.83 -7.91
C VAL A 359 -36.16 -8.24 -6.52
N GLN A 360 -34.85 -8.27 -6.30
CA GLN A 360 -34.27 -8.46 -4.98
C GLN A 360 -33.64 -7.13 -4.50
N GLU A 361 -34.03 -6.66 -3.34
CA GLU A 361 -33.46 -5.46 -2.77
C GLU A 361 -32.03 -5.71 -2.25
N TYR A 362 -31.10 -4.78 -2.48
CA TYR A 362 -29.68 -4.97 -2.20
C TYR A 362 -29.38 -5.12 -0.70
N ASP A 363 -29.97 -4.26 0.12
CA ASP A 363 -29.65 -4.16 1.56
C ASP A 363 -30.42 -5.17 2.43
N SER A 364 -31.67 -5.53 2.05
CA SER A 364 -32.54 -6.38 2.87
C SER A 364 -32.60 -7.83 2.40
N TYR A 365 -32.13 -8.11 1.16
CA TYR A 365 -32.32 -9.39 0.47
C TYR A 365 -33.79 -9.80 0.30
N ASP A 366 -34.72 -8.88 0.54
CA ASP A 366 -36.15 -9.11 0.33
C ASP A 366 -36.50 -9.15 -1.16
N TRP A 367 -37.44 -10.02 -1.53
CA TRP A 367 -37.95 -10.12 -2.88
C TRP A 367 -39.30 -9.46 -3.04
N TYR A 368 -39.46 -8.70 -4.12
CA TYR A 368 -40.69 -7.99 -4.45
C TYR A 368 -41.12 -8.29 -5.88
N LEU A 369 -42.44 -8.19 -6.12
CA LEU A 369 -42.99 -8.12 -7.45
C LEU A 369 -43.35 -6.69 -7.79
N LEU A 370 -42.90 -6.22 -8.96
CA LEU A 370 -43.19 -4.86 -9.43
C LEU A 370 -43.98 -4.91 -10.75
N ASP A 371 -44.90 -3.96 -10.91
CA ASP A 371 -45.52 -3.71 -12.18
C ASP A 371 -44.57 -2.94 -13.15
N THR A 372 -45.02 -2.73 -14.40
CA THR A 372 -44.22 -1.99 -15.40
C THR A 372 -44.07 -0.50 -15.13
N LYS A 373 -44.67 0.03 -14.09
CA LYS A 373 -44.49 1.38 -13.61
C LYS A 373 -43.56 1.45 -12.38
N GLY A 374 -43.04 0.30 -11.93
CA GLY A 374 -42.19 0.18 -10.76
C GLY A 374 -42.93 0.18 -9.42
N ASN A 375 -44.27 0.04 -9.42
CA ASN A 375 -45.05 -0.06 -8.20
C ASN A 375 -44.96 -1.48 -7.62
N VAL A 376 -44.85 -1.59 -6.29
CA VAL A 376 -44.86 -2.86 -5.57
C VAL A 376 -46.26 -3.49 -5.68
N VAL A 377 -46.33 -4.68 -6.27
CA VAL A 377 -47.54 -5.48 -6.37
C VAL A 377 -47.66 -6.43 -5.17
N SER A 378 -46.55 -7.04 -4.79
CA SER A 378 -46.50 -7.88 -3.59
C SER A 378 -45.04 -8.02 -3.09
N LYS A 379 -44.89 -8.33 -1.81
CA LYS A 379 -43.65 -8.84 -1.21
C LYS A 379 -43.72 -10.38 -1.28
N LYS A 380 -42.60 -11.01 -1.62
CA LYS A 380 -42.51 -12.46 -1.78
C LYS A 380 -41.95 -13.14 -0.54
#